data_dfdda3ec0992525754a9b93aefa2b1f6
#
_entry.id   dfdda3ec0992525754a9b93aefa2b1f6
#
_cell.length_a   1.000
_cell.length_b   1.000
_cell.length_c   1.000
_cell.angle_alpha   90.00
_cell.angle_beta   90.00
_cell.angle_gamma   90.00
#
_symmetry.space_group_name_H-M   'P 1'
#
loop_
_entity.id
_entity.type
_entity.pdbx_description
1 polymer ?
#
loop_
_entity_poly.entity_id
_entity_poly.type
_entity_poly.pdbx_seq_one_letter_code
_entity_poly.pdbx_strand_id
1 'polypeptide(L)'
;MLVLNSEQKRRRWLMLGVVALAYVLSFFQRFAPAGIAQDLAAAFQTSATSLGVLAATYFYVYTVMQIPTGILADTLGPRRILVLGCIIGGLGSFLFGMAPSLDAALLGRTLIGLGVSVTFIAMLKLIAVWFEENRFATMVGICMLVGNMGSVLAGAPLSGLAQATGWRGVFIGVGVVSLLLAAACWLIVRDRPDSSGTA
;
A
#
# COMPACT_ATOMS: atom_id res chain seq x y z
N MET A 1 16.45 -19.40 -18.42
CA MET A 1 15.12 -19.05 -19.01
C MET A 1 14.05 -19.71 -18.16
N LEU A 2 13.17 -18.94 -17.49
CA LEU A 2 12.08 -19.50 -16.66
C LEU A 2 11.02 -20.12 -17.59
N VAL A 3 10.99 -21.45 -17.68
CA VAL A 3 9.96 -22.15 -18.44
C VAL A 3 8.72 -22.28 -17.53
N LEU A 4 7.82 -21.32 -17.63
CA LEU A 4 6.55 -21.32 -16.89
C LEU A 4 5.48 -22.02 -17.71
N ASN A 5 4.69 -22.90 -17.07
CA ASN A 5 3.51 -23.51 -17.67
C ASN A 5 2.36 -22.49 -17.78
N SER A 6 1.26 -22.84 -18.46
CA SER A 6 0.13 -21.92 -18.69
C SER A 6 -0.53 -21.42 -17.41
N GLU A 7 -0.63 -22.25 -16.38
CA GLU A 7 -1.19 -21.86 -15.08
C GLU A 7 -0.28 -20.90 -14.33
N GLN A 8 1.03 -21.14 -14.35
CA GLN A 8 2.03 -20.24 -13.75
C GLN A 8 2.05 -18.88 -14.45
N LYS A 9 1.89 -18.85 -15.80
CA LYS A 9 1.76 -17.60 -16.56
C LYS A 9 0.52 -16.81 -16.13
N ARG A 10 -0.65 -17.45 -16.02
CA ARG A 10 -1.88 -16.79 -15.55
C ARG A 10 -1.72 -16.28 -14.12
N ARG A 11 -1.16 -17.09 -13.23
CA ARG A 11 -0.92 -16.73 -11.82
C ARG A 11 0.02 -15.54 -11.69
N ARG A 12 1.08 -15.49 -12.50
CA ARG A 12 2.03 -14.37 -12.54
C ARG A 12 1.33 -13.03 -12.78
N TRP A 13 0.41 -12.97 -13.75
CA TRP A 13 -0.31 -11.74 -14.06
C TRP A 13 -1.35 -11.38 -13.00
N LEU A 14 -2.05 -12.36 -12.44
CA LEU A 14 -2.97 -12.12 -11.31
C LEU A 14 -2.23 -11.58 -10.09
N MET A 15 -1.10 -12.18 -9.76
CA MET A 15 -0.25 -11.72 -8.67
C MET A 15 0.25 -10.29 -8.90
N LEU A 16 0.74 -9.98 -10.11
CA LEU A 16 1.18 -8.63 -10.45
C LEU A 16 0.04 -7.63 -10.32
N GLY A 17 -1.18 -8.00 -10.76
CA GLY A 17 -2.37 -7.17 -10.60
C GLY A 17 -2.70 -6.86 -9.14
N VAL A 18 -2.69 -7.87 -8.27
CA VAL A 18 -2.95 -7.68 -6.83
C VAL A 18 -1.89 -6.80 -6.18
N VAL A 19 -0.62 -7.01 -6.51
CA VAL A 19 0.49 -6.19 -5.99
C VAL A 19 0.41 -4.76 -6.51
N ALA A 20 0.06 -4.56 -7.78
CA ALA A 20 -0.17 -3.23 -8.35
C ALA A 20 -1.33 -2.50 -7.66
N LEU A 21 -2.43 -3.20 -7.34
CA LEU A 21 -3.55 -2.63 -6.57
C LEU A 21 -3.12 -2.24 -5.14
N ALA A 22 -2.32 -3.08 -4.47
CA ALA A 22 -1.75 -2.72 -3.17
C ALA A 22 -0.85 -1.47 -3.28
N TYR A 23 -0.17 -1.31 -4.40
CA TYR A 23 0.67 -0.13 -4.67
C TYR A 23 -0.17 1.12 -4.98
N VAL A 24 -1.28 1.00 -5.70
CA VAL A 24 -2.29 2.07 -5.86
C VAL A 24 -2.79 2.54 -4.50
N LEU A 25 -3.17 1.61 -3.63
CA LEU A 25 -3.64 1.93 -2.29
C LEU A 25 -2.56 2.62 -1.45
N SER A 26 -1.31 2.19 -1.57
CA SER A 26 -0.16 2.82 -0.91
C SER A 26 0.01 4.29 -1.32
N PHE A 27 -0.08 4.60 -2.62
CA PHE A 27 -0.03 5.97 -3.13
C PHE A 27 -1.25 6.79 -2.69
N PHE A 28 -2.45 6.20 -2.74
CA PHE A 28 -3.64 6.85 -2.21
C PHE A 28 -3.46 7.26 -0.75
N GLN A 29 -3.07 6.33 0.11
CA GLN A 29 -2.86 6.60 1.55
C GLN A 29 -1.76 7.63 1.81
N ARG A 30 -0.75 7.71 0.94
CA ARG A 30 0.31 8.71 1.01
C ARG A 30 -0.22 10.13 0.85
N PHE A 31 -1.04 10.35 -0.17
CA PHE A 31 -1.48 11.69 -0.58
C PHE A 31 -2.87 12.08 -0.06
N ALA A 32 -3.65 11.13 0.43
CA ALA A 32 -5.03 11.37 0.89
C ALA A 32 -5.18 12.52 1.91
N PRO A 33 -4.30 12.72 2.91
CA PRO A 33 -4.47 13.84 3.83
C PRO A 33 -4.39 15.22 3.18
N ALA A 34 -3.64 15.36 2.08
CA ALA A 34 -3.61 16.62 1.33
C ALA A 34 -4.94 16.90 0.63
N GLY A 35 -5.60 15.85 0.10
CA GLY A 35 -6.89 15.96 -0.56
C GLY A 35 -8.06 16.34 0.36
N ILE A 36 -7.92 16.14 1.69
CA ILE A 36 -8.92 16.45 2.72
C ILE A 36 -8.37 17.38 3.82
N ALA A 37 -7.36 18.19 3.50
CA ALA A 37 -6.68 19.00 4.50
C ALA A 37 -7.63 19.99 5.21
N GLN A 38 -8.59 20.55 4.50
CA GLN A 38 -9.60 21.46 5.07
C GLN A 38 -10.53 20.73 6.06
N ASP A 39 -10.97 19.52 5.70
CA ASP A 39 -11.81 18.69 6.58
C ASP A 39 -11.07 18.32 7.87
N LEU A 40 -9.77 17.98 7.76
CA LEU A 40 -8.94 17.66 8.91
C LEU A 40 -8.68 18.89 9.80
N ALA A 41 -8.43 20.07 9.19
CA ALA A 41 -8.25 21.31 9.92
C ALA A 41 -9.51 21.65 10.74
N ALA A 42 -10.68 21.54 10.12
CA ALA A 42 -11.96 21.78 10.78
C ALA A 42 -12.28 20.74 11.87
N ALA A 43 -12.02 19.45 11.58
CA ALA A 43 -12.35 18.37 12.52
C ALA A 43 -11.49 18.38 13.79
N PHE A 44 -10.20 18.73 13.67
CA PHE A 44 -9.27 18.76 14.80
C PHE A 44 -8.98 20.17 15.32
N GLN A 45 -9.61 21.19 14.75
CA GLN A 45 -9.40 22.63 15.09
C GLN A 45 -7.92 22.97 15.20
N THR A 46 -7.16 22.57 14.18
CA THR A 46 -5.70 22.60 14.20
C THR A 46 -5.12 23.47 13.09
N SER A 47 -3.84 23.84 13.24
CA SER A 47 -3.14 24.68 12.30
C SER A 47 -2.63 23.92 11.06
N ALA A 48 -2.32 24.65 9.99
CA ALA A 48 -1.65 24.09 8.81
C ALA A 48 -0.30 23.43 9.17
N THR A 49 0.42 23.99 10.16
CA THR A 49 1.68 23.43 10.66
C THR A 49 1.47 22.02 11.24
N SER A 50 0.45 21.84 12.07
CA SER A 50 0.12 20.54 12.67
C SER A 50 -0.31 19.51 11.61
N LEU A 51 -1.04 19.95 10.58
CA LEU A 51 -1.36 19.08 9.43
C LEU A 51 -0.10 18.74 8.62
N GLY A 52 0.85 19.66 8.52
CA GLY A 52 2.17 19.37 7.96
C GLY A 52 2.91 18.28 8.71
N VAL A 53 2.89 18.31 10.06
CA VAL A 53 3.44 17.23 10.90
C VAL A 53 2.71 15.92 10.67
N LEU A 54 1.39 15.92 10.58
CA LEU A 54 0.59 14.75 10.27
C LEU A 54 0.98 14.12 8.92
N ALA A 55 1.20 14.94 7.89
CA ALA A 55 1.66 14.48 6.59
C ALA A 55 3.11 13.96 6.65
N ALA A 56 4.00 14.68 7.32
CA ALA A 56 5.42 14.33 7.45
C ALA A 56 5.65 13.02 8.22
N THR A 57 4.83 12.73 9.23
CA THR A 57 4.90 11.49 10.03
C THR A 57 4.93 10.24 9.15
N TYR A 58 4.10 10.19 8.12
CA TYR A 58 4.11 9.10 7.15
C TYR A 58 5.49 8.93 6.48
N PHE A 59 6.09 10.04 6.02
CA PHE A 59 7.37 10.00 5.30
C PHE A 59 8.53 9.62 6.21
N TYR A 60 8.55 10.09 7.45
CA TYR A 60 9.56 9.71 8.43
C TYR A 60 9.51 8.20 8.72
N VAL A 61 8.32 7.68 9.03
CA VAL A 61 8.12 6.26 9.28
C VAL A 61 8.50 5.43 8.06
N TYR A 62 8.02 5.84 6.87
CA TYR A 62 8.34 5.17 5.61
C TYR A 62 9.86 5.11 5.38
N THR A 63 10.58 6.22 5.59
CA THR A 63 12.03 6.31 5.38
C THR A 63 12.80 5.42 6.35
N VAL A 64 12.46 5.47 7.63
CA VAL A 64 13.11 4.64 8.67
C VAL A 64 12.89 3.16 8.38
N MET A 65 11.72 2.80 7.88
CA MET A 65 11.36 1.40 7.58
C MET A 65 12.02 0.83 6.32
N GLN A 66 12.69 1.63 5.48
CA GLN A 66 13.28 1.09 4.23
C GLN A 66 14.34 0.01 4.50
N ILE A 67 15.22 0.22 5.48
CA ILE A 67 16.26 -0.76 5.84
C ILE A 67 15.63 -2.01 6.50
N PRO A 68 14.81 -1.89 7.58
CA PRO A 68 14.13 -3.05 8.16
C PRO A 68 13.29 -3.83 7.13
N THR A 69 12.59 -3.14 6.24
CA THR A 69 11.76 -3.79 5.20
C THR A 69 12.60 -4.63 4.24
N GLY A 70 13.80 -4.17 3.85
CA GLY A 70 14.72 -4.95 3.04
C GLY A 70 15.06 -6.29 3.72
N ILE A 71 15.44 -6.25 4.99
CA ILE A 71 15.78 -7.44 5.80
C ILE A 71 14.56 -8.35 5.95
N LEU A 72 13.40 -7.77 6.29
CA LEU A 72 12.16 -8.54 6.42
C LEU A 72 11.76 -9.23 5.11
N ALA A 73 11.94 -8.54 3.99
CA ALA A 73 11.65 -9.11 2.68
C ALA A 73 12.59 -10.26 2.31
N ASP A 74 13.85 -10.24 2.79
CA ASP A 74 14.81 -11.33 2.58
C ASP A 74 14.52 -12.54 3.48
N THR A 75 14.08 -12.29 4.71
CA THR A 75 13.89 -13.33 5.74
C THR A 75 12.49 -13.95 5.73
N LEU A 76 11.44 -13.14 5.68
CA LEU A 76 10.05 -13.58 5.73
C LEU A 76 9.44 -13.84 4.35
N GLY A 77 10.04 -13.27 3.31
CA GLY A 77 9.54 -13.31 1.94
C GLY A 77 8.50 -12.21 1.64
N PRO A 78 8.40 -11.82 0.35
CA PRO A 78 7.56 -10.69 -0.07
C PRO A 78 6.06 -10.91 0.17
N ARG A 79 5.55 -12.15 0.08
CA ARG A 79 4.13 -12.46 0.36
C ARG A 79 3.73 -12.10 1.78
N ARG A 80 4.51 -12.56 2.78
CA ARG A 80 4.18 -12.36 4.20
C ARG A 80 4.26 -10.90 4.57
N ILE A 81 5.29 -10.18 4.11
CA ILE A 81 5.43 -8.76 4.43
C ILE A 81 4.34 -7.92 3.78
N LEU A 82 3.88 -8.24 2.55
CA LEU A 82 2.73 -7.57 1.92
C LEU A 82 1.45 -7.77 2.73
N VAL A 83 1.17 -9.00 3.17
CA VAL A 83 -0.01 -9.30 3.99
C VAL A 83 0.03 -8.53 5.29
N LEU A 84 1.15 -8.59 6.01
CA LEU A 84 1.35 -7.84 7.27
C LEU A 84 1.21 -6.33 7.03
N GLY A 85 1.82 -5.83 5.97
CA GLY A 85 1.73 -4.42 5.60
C GLY A 85 0.30 -3.98 5.32
N CYS A 86 -0.47 -4.76 4.55
CA CYS A 86 -1.89 -4.48 4.30
C CYS A 86 -2.73 -4.52 5.58
N ILE A 87 -2.47 -5.46 6.50
CA ILE A 87 -3.16 -5.54 7.78
C ILE A 87 -2.84 -4.31 8.64
N ILE A 88 -1.56 -4.00 8.83
CA ILE A 88 -1.11 -2.86 9.65
C ILE A 88 -1.63 -1.54 9.06
N GLY A 89 -1.50 -1.35 7.74
CA GLY A 89 -2.00 -0.17 7.04
C GLY A 89 -3.53 -0.04 7.12
N GLY A 90 -4.25 -1.17 7.06
CA GLY A 90 -5.69 -1.25 7.23
C GLY A 90 -6.13 -0.85 8.64
N LEU A 91 -5.50 -1.41 9.68
CA LEU A 91 -5.74 -1.03 11.07
C LEU A 91 -5.41 0.44 11.33
N GLY A 92 -4.32 0.94 10.75
CA GLY A 92 -3.95 2.36 10.78
C GLY A 92 -5.02 3.24 10.13
N SER A 93 -5.62 2.81 9.01
CA SER A 93 -6.69 3.54 8.34
C SER A 93 -7.98 3.56 9.16
N PHE A 94 -8.34 2.47 9.84
CA PHE A 94 -9.45 2.46 10.79
C PHE A 94 -9.19 3.42 11.95
N LEU A 95 -8.01 3.35 12.56
CA LEU A 95 -7.65 4.24 13.66
C LEU A 95 -7.70 5.71 13.21
N PHE A 96 -7.19 6.02 12.03
CA PHE A 96 -7.23 7.37 11.46
C PHE A 96 -8.68 7.84 11.23
N GLY A 97 -9.52 7.01 10.60
CA GLY A 97 -10.93 7.35 10.33
C GLY A 97 -11.77 7.50 11.58
N MET A 98 -11.44 6.80 12.66
CA MET A 98 -12.13 6.89 13.96
C MET A 98 -11.46 7.84 14.94
N ALA A 99 -10.39 8.54 14.55
CA ALA A 99 -9.61 9.38 15.47
C ALA A 99 -10.44 10.51 16.11
N PRO A 100 -10.52 10.55 17.46
CA PRO A 100 -11.21 11.64 18.17
C PRO A 100 -10.31 12.87 18.34
N SER A 101 -8.98 12.73 18.19
CA SER A 101 -7.98 13.78 18.40
C SER A 101 -6.89 13.70 17.33
N LEU A 102 -6.12 14.79 17.21
CA LEU A 102 -4.96 14.83 16.31
C LEU A 102 -3.90 13.77 16.67
N ASP A 103 -3.67 13.52 17.96
CA ASP A 103 -2.72 12.50 18.42
C ASP A 103 -3.13 11.09 17.98
N ALA A 104 -4.43 10.77 18.10
CA ALA A 104 -4.95 9.50 17.60
C ALA A 104 -4.81 9.39 16.07
N ALA A 105 -5.00 10.50 15.34
CA ALA A 105 -4.78 10.55 13.91
C ALA A 105 -3.29 10.37 13.55
N LEU A 106 -2.37 10.94 14.33
CA LEU A 106 -0.92 10.74 14.18
C LEU A 106 -0.53 9.27 14.36
N LEU A 107 -1.08 8.58 15.37
CA LEU A 107 -0.88 7.14 15.55
C LEU A 107 -1.42 6.35 14.36
N GLY A 108 -2.61 6.68 13.85
CA GLY A 108 -3.15 6.08 12.64
C GLY A 108 -2.22 6.26 11.43
N ARG A 109 -1.69 7.48 11.24
CA ARG A 109 -0.71 7.78 10.17
C ARG A 109 0.59 7.02 10.31
N THR A 110 1.09 6.87 11.54
CA THR A 110 2.27 6.04 11.84
C THR A 110 2.05 4.59 11.40
N LEU A 111 0.92 3.99 11.75
CA LEU A 111 0.58 2.62 11.35
C LEU A 111 0.40 2.50 9.83
N ILE A 112 -0.24 3.48 9.19
CA ILE A 112 -0.34 3.52 7.72
C ILE A 112 1.07 3.55 7.10
N GLY A 113 1.96 4.44 7.58
CA GLY A 113 3.34 4.55 7.11
C GLY A 113 4.11 3.24 7.26
N LEU A 114 3.98 2.56 8.41
CA LEU A 114 4.56 1.24 8.66
C LEU A 114 4.02 0.20 7.66
N GLY A 115 2.71 0.13 7.50
CA GLY A 115 2.08 -0.87 6.64
C GLY A 115 2.45 -0.72 5.17
N VAL A 116 2.49 0.50 4.65
CA VAL A 116 2.77 0.74 3.21
C VAL A 116 4.26 0.71 2.88
N SER A 117 5.16 0.84 3.86
CA SER A 117 6.62 0.86 3.65
C SER A 117 7.14 -0.39 2.95
N VAL A 118 6.49 -1.53 3.15
CA VAL A 118 6.89 -2.82 2.60
C VAL A 118 6.49 -3.02 1.13
N THR A 119 5.49 -2.28 0.64
CA THR A 119 4.83 -2.57 -0.64
C THR A 119 5.78 -2.47 -1.82
N PHE A 120 6.60 -1.41 -1.89
CA PHE A 120 7.51 -1.19 -3.00
C PHE A 120 8.62 -2.25 -3.07
N ILE A 121 9.27 -2.56 -1.94
CA ILE A 121 10.35 -3.55 -1.88
C ILE A 121 9.82 -4.95 -2.20
N ALA A 122 8.66 -5.30 -1.65
CA ALA A 122 8.01 -6.58 -1.95
C ALA A 122 7.65 -6.71 -3.44
N MET A 123 7.14 -5.63 -4.05
CA MET A 123 6.84 -5.58 -5.49
C MET A 123 8.11 -5.83 -6.32
N LEU A 124 9.22 -5.13 -6.02
CA LEU A 124 10.48 -5.32 -6.74
C LEU A 124 10.99 -6.76 -6.65
N LYS A 125 10.93 -7.37 -5.45
CA LYS A 125 11.34 -8.77 -5.25
C LYS A 125 10.47 -9.76 -6.01
N LEU A 126 9.15 -9.57 -6.00
CA LEU A 126 8.23 -10.42 -6.75
C LEU A 126 8.48 -10.31 -8.25
N ILE A 127 8.69 -9.10 -8.78
CA ILE A 127 9.00 -8.91 -10.20
C ILE A 127 10.32 -9.59 -10.55
N ALA A 128 11.37 -9.43 -9.74
CA ALA A 128 12.67 -10.04 -9.96
C ALA A 128 12.62 -11.58 -9.99
N VAL A 129 11.74 -12.20 -9.21
CA VAL A 129 11.62 -13.67 -9.14
C VAL A 129 10.73 -14.23 -10.25
N TRP A 130 9.67 -13.51 -10.64
CA TRP A 130 8.64 -14.03 -11.54
C TRP A 130 8.79 -13.59 -12.99
N PHE A 131 9.62 -12.58 -13.28
CA PHE A 131 9.84 -12.07 -14.63
C PHE A 131 11.30 -12.22 -15.03
N GLU A 132 11.53 -12.32 -16.33
CA GLU A 132 12.89 -12.34 -16.90
C GLU A 132 13.58 -11.00 -16.66
N GLU A 133 14.89 -11.02 -16.51
CA GLU A 133 15.73 -9.86 -16.22
C GLU A 133 15.53 -8.73 -17.25
N ASN A 134 15.42 -9.07 -18.53
CA ASN A 134 15.17 -8.13 -19.62
C ASN A 134 13.79 -7.43 -19.54
N ARG A 135 12.83 -7.97 -18.76
CA ARG A 135 11.50 -7.41 -18.55
C ARG A 135 11.34 -6.71 -17.20
N PHE A 136 12.32 -6.84 -16.32
CA PHE A 136 12.25 -6.32 -14.95
C PHE A 136 11.91 -4.82 -14.94
N ALA A 137 12.69 -3.99 -15.65
CA ALA A 137 12.48 -2.54 -15.70
C ALA A 137 11.10 -2.16 -16.25
N THR A 138 10.65 -2.86 -17.29
CA THR A 138 9.31 -2.63 -17.89
C THR A 138 8.19 -2.94 -16.90
N MET A 139 8.27 -4.08 -16.19
CA MET A 139 7.25 -4.47 -15.21
C MET A 139 7.22 -3.52 -14.01
N VAL A 140 8.38 -3.10 -13.53
CA VAL A 140 8.48 -2.06 -12.49
C VAL A 140 7.85 -0.75 -12.96
N GLY A 141 8.17 -0.29 -14.17
CA GLY A 141 7.61 0.92 -14.76
C GLY A 141 6.08 0.86 -14.88
N ILE A 142 5.51 -0.26 -15.33
CA ILE A 142 4.05 -0.47 -15.40
C ILE A 142 3.43 -0.42 -14.00
N CYS A 143 4.01 -1.11 -13.01
CA CYS A 143 3.50 -1.08 -11.65
C CYS A 143 3.58 0.33 -11.04
N MET A 144 4.65 1.08 -11.30
CA MET A 144 4.77 2.47 -10.85
C MET A 144 3.73 3.38 -11.53
N LEU A 145 3.50 3.22 -12.83
CA LEU A 145 2.46 3.97 -13.55
C LEU A 145 1.08 3.70 -12.95
N VAL A 146 0.73 2.42 -12.78
CA VAL A 146 -0.54 2.01 -12.16
C VAL A 146 -0.63 2.52 -10.73
N GLY A 147 0.45 2.37 -9.93
CA GLY A 147 0.51 2.85 -8.55
C GLY A 147 0.22 4.35 -8.42
N ASN A 148 0.76 5.16 -9.33
CA ASN A 148 0.51 6.60 -9.36
C ASN A 148 -0.96 6.98 -9.59
N MET A 149 -1.80 6.10 -10.13
CA MET A 149 -3.26 6.32 -10.17
C MET A 149 -3.83 6.54 -8.76
N GLY A 150 -3.20 5.96 -7.73
CA GLY A 150 -3.57 6.20 -6.33
C GLY A 150 -3.44 7.66 -5.92
N SER A 151 -2.42 8.38 -6.40
CA SER A 151 -2.27 9.82 -6.12
C SER A 151 -3.35 10.66 -6.80
N VAL A 152 -3.76 10.28 -8.01
CA VAL A 152 -4.88 10.92 -8.73
C VAL A 152 -6.19 10.71 -7.98
N LEU A 153 -6.44 9.49 -7.50
CA LEU A 153 -7.61 9.15 -6.69
C LEU A 153 -7.64 9.89 -5.35
N ALA A 154 -6.48 10.22 -4.78
CA ALA A 154 -6.35 10.99 -3.55
C ALA A 154 -6.61 12.50 -3.72
N GLY A 155 -6.79 12.99 -4.92
CA GLY A 155 -7.16 14.37 -5.24
C GLY A 155 -8.67 14.59 -5.30
N ALA A 156 -9.16 15.10 -6.43
CA ALA A 156 -10.57 15.43 -6.64
C ALA A 156 -11.56 14.27 -6.36
N PRO A 157 -11.28 13.00 -6.75
CA PRO A 157 -12.18 11.89 -6.42
C PRO A 157 -12.37 11.70 -4.92
N LEU A 158 -11.26 11.78 -4.15
CA LEU A 158 -11.33 11.69 -2.69
C LEU A 158 -12.14 12.84 -2.09
N SER A 159 -11.88 14.08 -2.52
CA SER A 159 -12.62 15.26 -2.01
C SER A 159 -14.12 15.14 -2.28
N GLY A 160 -14.51 14.67 -3.47
CA GLY A 160 -15.93 14.43 -3.80
C GLY A 160 -16.56 13.35 -2.93
N LEU A 161 -15.84 12.25 -2.70
CA LEU A 161 -16.31 11.16 -1.84
C LEU A 161 -16.39 11.60 -0.37
N ALA A 162 -15.43 12.39 0.10
CA ALA A 162 -15.42 12.92 1.46
C ALA A 162 -16.57 13.89 1.71
N GLN A 163 -17.00 14.67 0.71
CA GLN A 163 -18.21 15.50 0.81
C GLN A 163 -19.50 14.67 0.94
N ALA A 164 -19.57 13.52 0.27
CA ALA A 164 -20.75 12.66 0.29
C ALA A 164 -20.84 11.77 1.54
N THR A 165 -19.73 11.21 2.00
CA THR A 165 -19.71 10.20 3.09
C THR A 165 -18.95 10.63 4.35
N GLY A 166 -18.36 11.82 4.33
CA GLY A 166 -17.42 12.27 5.33
C GLY A 166 -16.03 11.63 5.15
N TRP A 167 -14.97 12.37 5.44
CA TRP A 167 -13.59 11.86 5.34
C TRP A 167 -13.33 10.64 6.23
N ARG A 168 -14.01 10.57 7.38
CA ARG A 168 -13.92 9.41 8.30
C ARG A 168 -14.42 8.13 7.62
N GLY A 169 -15.58 8.20 6.96
CA GLY A 169 -16.14 7.07 6.21
C GLY A 169 -15.21 6.57 5.12
N VAL A 170 -14.54 7.49 4.41
CA VAL A 170 -13.57 7.12 3.38
C VAL A 170 -12.41 6.32 3.97
N PHE A 171 -11.82 6.76 5.09
CA PHE A 171 -10.69 6.04 5.70
C PHE A 171 -11.09 4.69 6.32
N ILE A 172 -12.32 4.57 6.83
CA ILE A 172 -12.87 3.28 7.23
C ILE A 172 -13.00 2.36 6.01
N GLY A 173 -13.50 2.86 4.88
CA GLY A 173 -13.56 2.12 3.62
C GLY A 173 -12.17 1.69 3.12
N VAL A 174 -11.18 2.58 3.20
CA VAL A 174 -9.77 2.27 2.89
C VAL A 174 -9.23 1.16 3.78
N GLY A 175 -9.58 1.16 5.07
CA GLY A 175 -9.24 0.08 5.98
C GLY A 175 -9.81 -1.27 5.54
N VAL A 176 -11.09 -1.30 5.15
CA VAL A 176 -11.74 -2.52 4.61
C VAL A 176 -11.02 -3.00 3.33
N VAL A 177 -10.77 -2.09 2.38
CA VAL A 177 -10.05 -2.43 1.12
C VAL A 177 -8.66 -2.97 1.42
N SER A 178 -7.94 -2.40 2.40
CA SER A 178 -6.62 -2.91 2.82
C SER A 178 -6.69 -4.34 3.34
N LEU A 179 -7.69 -4.69 4.14
CA LEU A 179 -7.86 -6.05 4.66
C LEU A 179 -8.26 -7.04 3.55
N LEU A 180 -9.09 -6.62 2.60
CA LEU A 180 -9.43 -7.43 1.42
C LEU A 180 -8.18 -7.68 0.55
N LEU A 181 -7.34 -6.67 0.38
CA LEU A 181 -6.05 -6.82 -0.30
C LEU A 181 -5.09 -7.73 0.49
N ALA A 182 -5.08 -7.69 1.83
CA ALA A 182 -4.31 -8.63 2.63
C ALA A 182 -4.74 -10.07 2.36
N ALA A 183 -6.05 -10.34 2.32
CA ALA A 183 -6.59 -11.64 1.98
C ALA A 183 -6.24 -12.05 0.54
N ALA A 184 -6.38 -11.14 -0.43
CA ALA A 184 -5.99 -11.40 -1.82
C ALA A 184 -4.49 -11.68 -1.96
N CYS A 185 -3.62 -10.92 -1.27
CA CYS A 185 -2.18 -11.18 -1.23
C CYS A 185 -1.89 -12.56 -0.63
N TRP A 186 -2.57 -12.93 0.45
CA TRP A 186 -2.39 -14.24 1.07
C TRP A 186 -2.80 -15.39 0.15
N LEU A 187 -3.87 -15.27 -0.60
CA LEU A 187 -4.40 -16.32 -1.46
C LEU A 187 -3.66 -16.44 -2.79
N ILE A 188 -3.30 -15.29 -3.41
CA ILE A 188 -2.83 -15.23 -4.80
C ILE A 188 -1.30 -15.14 -4.88
N VAL A 189 -0.67 -14.33 -4.01
CA VAL A 189 0.78 -14.09 -4.09
C VAL A 189 1.55 -15.33 -3.62
N ARG A 190 2.62 -15.66 -4.35
CA ARG A 190 3.60 -16.69 -4.00
C ARG A 190 4.98 -16.11 -4.13
N ASP A 191 5.87 -16.43 -3.20
CA ASP A 191 7.23 -15.90 -3.17
C ASP A 191 8.08 -16.44 -4.34
N ARG A 192 7.79 -17.66 -4.79
CA ARG A 192 8.49 -18.29 -5.93
C ARG A 192 7.50 -19.08 -6.79
N PRO A 193 7.82 -19.30 -8.08
CA PRO A 193 7.13 -20.28 -8.90
C PRO A 193 7.31 -21.68 -8.29
N ASP A 194 6.24 -22.48 -8.28
CA ASP A 194 6.33 -23.88 -7.83
C ASP A 194 7.30 -24.64 -8.73
N SER A 195 8.30 -25.30 -8.15
CA SER A 195 9.32 -26.09 -8.86
C SER A 195 8.80 -27.44 -9.36
N SER A 196 7.49 -27.69 -9.34
CA SER A 196 6.85 -28.92 -9.82
C SER A 196 6.75 -28.91 -11.36
N GLY A 197 7.86 -29.26 -12.02
CA GLY A 197 7.90 -29.33 -13.49
C GLY A 197 9.19 -29.86 -14.09
N THR A 198 10.04 -30.53 -13.30
CA THR A 198 11.17 -31.33 -13.81
C THR A 198 11.13 -32.69 -13.14
N ALA A 199 10.30 -33.57 -13.65
CA ALA A 199 10.45 -35.01 -13.60
C ALA A 199 10.50 -35.52 -15.04
#